data_634eb9581635ab8b6f4ce48b10f12fe0
#
_entry.id   634eb9581635ab8b6f4ce48b10f12fe0
#
_cell.length_a   1.000
_cell.length_b   1.000
_cell.length_c   1.000
_cell.angle_alpha   90.00
_cell.angle_beta   90.00
_cell.angle_gamma   90.00
#
_symmetry.space_group_name_H-M   'P 1'
#
loop_
_entity.id
_entity.type
_entity.pdbx_description
1 polymer ?
#
loop_
_entity_poly.entity_id
_entity_poly.type
_entity_poly.pdbx_seq_one_letter_code
_entity_poly.pdbx_strand_id
1 'polypeptide(L)'
;MGALLHLLFERAMLWDLMDVQRNPMELVKLKGTSKRLKKPQILTPEKFQELVSILREPYKTMVIVAMCTGMRVSELLALRWEHIDFKTGAMLVQQGVVNGRIGRVKTEASNDEIPLDPGFAQILRDWKGARTTGLVFPSHVTGGCYYSGIIQRQILKPAGEKIGLAGIGWHTFRHTYRSFLDETGAPIGVQQKLMRHSNVATTMNVYGSEFESQAEGQLKGRANGHAAGKAPDRSNSASRGSLICLWGFVGLEPKRNAVSY
;
A
#
# COMPACT_ATOMS: atom_id res chain seq x y z
N MET A 1 19.32 -15.99 1.41
CA MET A 1 20.53 -16.72 1.05
C MET A 1 20.40 -17.34 -0.36
N GLY A 2 19.40 -18.21 -0.67
CA GLY A 2 19.26 -18.88 -1.97
C GLY A 2 19.24 -17.96 -3.19
N ALA A 3 18.46 -16.87 -3.16
CA ALA A 3 18.39 -15.91 -4.26
C ALA A 3 19.73 -15.20 -4.55
N LEU A 4 20.52 -14.93 -3.52
CA LEU A 4 21.85 -14.33 -3.68
C LEU A 4 22.82 -15.32 -4.34
N LEU A 5 22.82 -16.58 -3.91
CA LEU A 5 23.64 -17.62 -4.52
C LEU A 5 23.25 -17.87 -5.98
N HIS A 6 21.94 -17.90 -6.28
CA HIS A 6 21.46 -18.02 -7.66
C HIS A 6 22.02 -16.88 -8.53
N LEU A 7 21.94 -15.64 -8.06
CA LEU A 7 22.46 -14.47 -8.78
C LEU A 7 23.99 -14.55 -8.95
N LEU A 8 24.73 -14.98 -7.91
CA LEU A 8 26.18 -15.13 -7.99
C LEU A 8 26.61 -16.16 -9.02
N PHE A 9 25.97 -17.34 -9.03
CA PHE A 9 26.22 -18.36 -10.06
C PHE A 9 25.85 -17.87 -11.44
N GLU A 10 24.71 -17.19 -11.61
CA GLU A 10 24.30 -16.61 -12.89
C GLU A 10 25.34 -15.63 -13.42
N ARG A 11 25.90 -14.77 -12.55
CA ARG A 11 26.96 -13.83 -12.91
C ARG A 11 28.29 -14.51 -13.21
N ALA A 12 28.67 -15.53 -12.43
CA ALA A 12 29.88 -16.31 -12.67
C ALA A 12 29.84 -17.03 -14.03
N MET A 13 28.68 -17.59 -14.39
CA MET A 13 28.47 -18.19 -15.71
C MET A 13 28.53 -17.14 -16.83
N LEU A 14 27.91 -15.98 -16.65
CA LEU A 14 27.93 -14.89 -17.62
C LEU A 14 29.35 -14.34 -17.87
N TRP A 15 30.22 -14.42 -16.90
CA TRP A 15 31.62 -13.95 -16.97
C TRP A 15 32.61 -15.05 -17.29
N ASP A 16 32.13 -16.24 -17.74
CA ASP A 16 32.95 -17.41 -18.05
C ASP A 16 33.91 -17.85 -16.90
N LEU A 17 33.52 -17.55 -15.65
CA LEU A 17 34.27 -17.99 -14.47
C LEU A 17 33.93 -19.41 -14.05
N MET A 18 32.90 -20.01 -14.64
CA MET A 18 32.44 -21.39 -14.39
C MET A 18 32.01 -22.03 -15.69
N ASP A 19 32.60 -23.17 -16.00
CA ASP A 19 32.24 -23.99 -17.15
C ASP A 19 31.05 -24.92 -16.82
N VAL A 20 29.88 -24.31 -16.60
CA VAL A 20 28.63 -25.03 -16.36
C VAL A 20 27.51 -24.43 -17.19
N GLN A 21 26.75 -25.30 -17.88
CA GLN A 21 25.65 -24.86 -18.75
C GLN A 21 24.37 -24.53 -18.00
N ARG A 22 24.27 -24.85 -16.72
CA ARG A 22 23.09 -24.67 -15.91
C ARG A 22 23.43 -24.19 -14.52
N ASN A 23 22.66 -23.21 -14.03
CA ASN A 23 22.87 -22.68 -12.68
C ASN A 23 22.65 -23.78 -11.62
N PRO A 24 23.67 -24.11 -10.81
CA PRO A 24 23.56 -25.19 -9.80
C PRO A 24 22.42 -24.95 -8.80
N MET A 25 22.05 -23.70 -8.53
CA MET A 25 20.97 -23.36 -7.61
C MET A 25 19.57 -23.73 -8.12
N GLU A 26 19.40 -23.97 -9.41
CA GLU A 26 18.14 -24.48 -9.97
C GLU A 26 17.84 -25.93 -9.55
N LEU A 27 18.88 -26.68 -9.23
CA LEU A 27 18.79 -28.05 -8.75
C LEU A 27 18.51 -28.16 -7.25
N VAL A 28 18.67 -27.04 -6.51
CA VAL A 28 18.52 -27.00 -5.05
C VAL A 28 17.08 -26.68 -4.68
N LYS A 29 16.31 -27.67 -4.27
CA LYS A 29 14.97 -27.47 -3.69
C LYS A 29 15.10 -27.08 -2.22
N LEU A 30 15.07 -25.77 -1.93
CA LEU A 30 15.03 -25.26 -0.56
C LEU A 30 13.62 -25.49 0.02
N LYS A 31 13.49 -26.43 0.96
CA LYS A 31 12.20 -26.66 1.65
C LYS A 31 11.82 -25.40 2.46
N GLY A 32 10.57 -24.97 2.32
CA GLY A 32 9.97 -23.91 3.17
C GLY A 32 10.21 -22.48 2.71
N THR A 33 10.90 -22.21 1.59
CA THR A 33 11.16 -20.84 1.13
C THR A 33 9.97 -20.14 0.46
N SER A 34 8.96 -20.89 0.03
CA SER A 34 7.80 -20.34 -0.71
C SER A 34 6.55 -20.13 0.14
N LYS A 35 6.50 -20.63 1.38
CA LYS A 35 5.32 -20.44 2.25
C LYS A 35 5.51 -19.23 3.16
N ARG A 36 4.66 -18.22 3.00
CA ARG A 36 4.56 -17.10 3.93
C ARG A 36 4.05 -17.63 5.28
N LEU A 37 4.93 -17.70 6.28
CA LEU A 37 4.63 -18.27 7.60
C LEU A 37 3.69 -17.38 8.46
N LYS A 38 3.62 -16.08 8.16
CA LYS A 38 2.78 -15.15 8.92
C LYS A 38 1.73 -14.51 8.01
N LYS A 39 0.47 -14.61 8.39
CA LYS A 39 -0.61 -13.84 7.76
C LYS A 39 -0.33 -12.33 7.93
N PRO A 40 -0.60 -11.50 6.92
CA PRO A 40 -0.49 -10.05 7.07
C PRO A 40 -1.47 -9.57 8.12
N GLN A 41 -1.02 -8.68 8.98
CA GLN A 41 -1.89 -8.02 9.94
C GLN A 41 -2.72 -6.96 9.21
N ILE A 42 -4.03 -7.00 9.41
CA ILE A 42 -5.01 -6.07 8.86
C ILE A 42 -5.67 -5.35 10.05
N LEU A 43 -5.88 -4.05 9.92
CA LEU A 43 -6.54 -3.23 10.92
C LEU A 43 -8.04 -3.17 10.65
N THR A 44 -8.84 -3.27 11.71
CA THR A 44 -10.26 -2.88 11.64
C THR A 44 -10.38 -1.34 11.71
N PRO A 45 -11.53 -0.77 11.30
CA PRO A 45 -11.79 0.67 11.40
C PRO A 45 -11.56 1.21 12.81
N GLU A 46 -12.09 0.51 13.81
CA GLU A 46 -12.02 0.90 15.22
C GLU A 46 -10.56 0.93 15.70
N LYS A 47 -9.77 -0.11 15.35
CA LYS A 47 -8.36 -0.17 15.71
C LYS A 47 -7.52 0.88 14.99
N PHE A 48 -7.90 1.24 13.77
CA PHE A 48 -7.25 2.35 13.07
C PHE A 48 -7.54 3.69 13.73
N GLN A 49 -8.80 3.96 14.11
CA GLN A 49 -9.21 5.17 14.81
C GLN A 49 -8.52 5.28 16.18
N GLU A 50 -8.47 4.18 16.94
CA GLU A 50 -7.76 4.11 18.22
C GLU A 50 -6.28 4.43 18.04
N LEU A 51 -5.61 3.86 17.02
CA LEU A 51 -4.22 4.16 16.69
C LEU A 51 -4.02 5.65 16.38
N VAL A 52 -4.85 6.22 15.50
CA VAL A 52 -4.76 7.62 15.08
C VAL A 52 -4.98 8.57 16.25
N SER A 53 -5.86 8.22 17.22
CA SER A 53 -6.15 9.05 18.39
C SER A 53 -4.96 9.23 19.34
N ILE A 54 -4.08 8.22 19.42
CA ILE A 54 -2.91 8.25 20.31
C ILE A 54 -1.62 8.74 19.64
N LEU A 55 -1.61 8.85 18.30
CA LEU A 55 -0.46 9.34 17.56
C LEU A 55 -0.42 10.87 17.54
N ARG A 56 0.79 11.41 17.72
CA ARG A 56 1.07 12.85 17.57
C ARG A 56 1.50 13.16 16.13
N GLU A 57 1.37 14.43 15.74
CA GLU A 57 1.93 14.90 14.47
C GLU A 57 3.48 14.83 14.49
N PRO A 58 4.11 14.57 13.35
CA PRO A 58 3.55 14.32 12.01
C PRO A 58 3.09 12.86 11.78
N TYR A 59 3.30 11.97 12.73
CA TYR A 59 3.09 10.52 12.59
C TYR A 59 1.62 10.17 12.38
N LYS A 60 0.72 10.92 13.02
CA LYS A 60 -0.72 10.81 12.81
C LYS A 60 -1.08 11.00 11.34
N THR A 61 -0.70 12.14 10.76
CA THR A 61 -0.99 12.43 9.34
C THR A 61 -0.26 11.47 8.41
N MET A 62 0.98 11.04 8.71
CA MET A 62 1.68 10.01 7.93
C MET A 62 0.89 8.70 7.86
N VAL A 63 0.34 8.23 8.98
CA VAL A 63 -0.43 6.99 9.06
C VAL A 63 -1.74 7.12 8.29
N ILE A 64 -2.41 8.26 8.37
CA ILE A 64 -3.63 8.54 7.60
C ILE A 64 -3.31 8.50 6.09
N VAL A 65 -2.25 9.18 5.66
CA VAL A 65 -1.84 9.17 4.24
C VAL A 65 -1.49 7.75 3.78
N ALA A 66 -0.72 7.00 4.56
CA ALA A 66 -0.36 5.62 4.23
C ALA A 66 -1.60 4.73 4.08
N MET A 67 -2.61 4.91 4.96
CA MET A 67 -3.85 4.16 4.95
C MET A 67 -4.74 4.53 3.76
N CYS A 68 -4.91 5.83 3.47
CA CYS A 68 -5.79 6.31 2.40
C CYS A 68 -5.24 6.07 0.99
N THR A 69 -3.94 5.90 0.84
CA THR A 69 -3.29 5.78 -0.47
C THR A 69 -2.67 4.40 -0.73
N GLY A 70 -2.49 3.61 0.31
CA GLY A 70 -1.76 2.35 0.22
C GLY A 70 -0.32 2.48 -0.28
N MET A 71 0.28 3.69 -0.31
CA MET A 71 1.64 3.88 -0.85
C MET A 71 2.71 3.21 0.01
N ARG A 72 3.86 2.91 -0.61
CA ARG A 72 5.02 2.39 0.13
C ARG A 72 5.58 3.47 1.03
N VAL A 73 6.10 3.11 2.20
CA VAL A 73 6.69 4.08 3.13
C VAL A 73 7.81 4.90 2.48
N SER A 74 8.60 4.32 1.58
CA SER A 74 9.63 5.05 0.83
C SER A 74 9.05 6.16 -0.05
N GLU A 75 7.91 5.92 -0.66
CA GLU A 75 7.16 6.88 -1.48
C GLU A 75 6.54 7.98 -0.59
N LEU A 76 5.92 7.58 0.51
CA LEU A 76 5.35 8.49 1.52
C LEU A 76 6.38 9.49 2.05
N LEU A 77 7.56 9.01 2.41
CA LEU A 77 8.63 9.85 2.98
C LEU A 77 9.34 10.73 1.95
N ALA A 78 9.19 10.44 0.64
CA ALA A 78 9.70 11.24 -0.45
C ALA A 78 8.65 12.19 -1.04
N LEU A 79 7.40 12.15 -0.54
CA LEU A 79 6.30 12.95 -1.07
C LEU A 79 6.59 14.45 -0.90
N ARG A 80 6.32 15.23 -1.94
CA ARG A 80 6.54 16.68 -1.97
C ARG A 80 5.24 17.41 -2.28
N TRP A 81 5.14 18.64 -1.79
CA TRP A 81 3.96 19.48 -2.04
C TRP A 81 3.77 19.80 -3.52
N GLU A 82 4.84 19.89 -4.27
CA GLU A 82 4.84 20.14 -5.72
C GLU A 82 4.19 19.00 -6.52
N HIS A 83 4.07 17.83 -5.92
CA HIS A 83 3.43 16.64 -6.53
C HIS A 83 1.95 16.49 -6.15
N ILE A 84 1.38 17.45 -5.43
CA ILE A 84 -0.02 17.42 -4.98
C ILE A 84 -0.76 18.59 -5.60
N ASP A 85 -1.64 18.28 -6.55
CA ASP A 85 -2.53 19.28 -7.15
C ASP A 85 -3.91 19.21 -6.48
N PHE A 86 -4.19 20.18 -5.64
CA PHE A 86 -5.48 20.29 -4.97
C PHE A 86 -6.62 20.83 -5.86
N LYS A 87 -6.31 21.34 -7.06
CA LYS A 87 -7.30 21.84 -8.01
C LYS A 87 -7.86 20.69 -8.83
N THR A 88 -6.97 19.85 -9.39
CA THR A 88 -7.36 18.65 -10.14
C THR A 88 -7.73 17.50 -9.20
N GLY A 89 -7.37 17.57 -7.92
CA GLY A 89 -7.59 16.48 -6.97
C GLY A 89 -6.68 15.28 -7.23
N ALA A 90 -5.40 15.53 -7.52
CA ALA A 90 -4.44 14.50 -7.90
C ALA A 90 -3.14 14.58 -7.10
N MET A 91 -2.53 13.42 -6.84
CA MET A 91 -1.22 13.28 -6.21
C MET A 91 -0.33 12.39 -7.08
N LEU A 92 0.83 12.90 -7.49
CA LEU A 92 1.81 12.16 -8.27
C LEU A 92 2.85 11.48 -7.37
N VAL A 93 3.07 10.18 -7.57
CA VAL A 93 4.09 9.41 -6.85
C VAL A 93 5.27 9.17 -7.80
N GLN A 94 6.31 9.97 -7.70
CA GLN A 94 7.46 9.96 -8.62
C GLN A 94 8.79 9.58 -7.95
N GLN A 95 8.83 9.60 -6.64
CA GLN A 95 10.05 9.47 -5.86
C GLN A 95 9.91 8.49 -4.70
N GLY A 96 11.03 7.97 -4.26
CA GLY A 96 11.11 7.14 -3.07
C GLY A 96 12.42 7.36 -2.32
N VAL A 97 12.42 7.15 -1.01
CA VAL A 97 13.62 7.21 -0.17
C VAL A 97 14.23 5.82 -0.06
N VAL A 98 15.50 5.70 -0.44
CA VAL A 98 16.30 4.49 -0.25
C VAL A 98 17.59 4.89 0.48
N ASN A 99 17.85 4.29 1.62
CA ASN A 99 19.02 4.58 2.45
C ASN A 99 19.19 6.09 2.76
N GLY A 100 18.09 6.79 3.05
CA GLY A 100 18.09 8.21 3.37
C GLY A 100 18.25 9.15 2.16
N ARG A 101 18.37 8.62 0.95
CA ARG A 101 18.49 9.41 -0.28
C ARG A 101 17.20 9.32 -1.09
N ILE A 102 16.74 10.46 -1.61
CA ILE A 102 15.62 10.52 -2.53
C ILE A 102 16.11 10.12 -3.92
N GLY A 103 15.43 9.18 -4.55
CA GLY A 103 15.66 8.74 -5.91
C GLY A 103 14.36 8.59 -6.68
N ARG A 104 14.46 8.57 -8.02
CA ARG A 104 13.30 8.21 -8.85
C ARG A 104 12.89 6.76 -8.57
N VAL A 105 11.59 6.51 -8.56
CA VAL A 105 11.07 5.14 -8.47
C VAL A 105 11.52 4.34 -9.69
N LYS A 106 11.92 3.08 -9.48
CA LYS A 106 12.63 2.24 -10.46
C LYS A 106 11.82 1.81 -11.69
N THR A 107 10.52 2.08 -11.75
CA THR A 107 9.64 1.61 -12.84
C THR A 107 8.73 2.73 -13.32
N GLU A 108 8.50 2.80 -14.63
CA GLU A 108 7.51 3.72 -15.25
C GLU A 108 6.10 3.53 -14.68
N ALA A 109 5.76 2.30 -14.28
CA ALA A 109 4.52 1.99 -13.56
C ALA A 109 4.41 2.65 -12.16
N SER A 110 5.43 3.34 -11.71
CA SER A 110 5.43 4.08 -10.43
C SER A 110 5.15 5.58 -10.60
N ASN A 111 5.01 6.04 -11.82
CA ASN A 111 4.62 7.42 -12.15
C ASN A 111 3.09 7.53 -12.17
N ASP A 112 2.45 6.97 -11.15
CA ASP A 112 1.00 6.85 -11.08
C ASP A 112 0.40 8.01 -10.29
N GLU A 113 -0.72 8.49 -10.83
CA GLU A 113 -1.56 9.49 -10.22
C GLU A 113 -2.54 8.84 -9.23
N ILE A 114 -2.56 9.33 -8.00
CA ILE A 114 -3.51 8.91 -6.96
C ILE A 114 -4.59 9.99 -6.88
N PRO A 115 -5.87 9.66 -7.10
CA PRO A 115 -6.95 10.61 -6.92
C PRO A 115 -7.09 10.97 -5.44
N LEU A 116 -7.25 12.25 -5.16
CA LEU A 116 -7.51 12.77 -3.83
C LEU A 116 -9.02 12.89 -3.62
N ASP A 117 -9.54 12.15 -2.67
CA ASP A 117 -10.88 12.39 -2.16
C ASP A 117 -10.96 13.78 -1.47
N PRO A 118 -12.08 14.50 -1.55
CA PRO A 118 -12.23 15.84 -0.96
C PRO A 118 -11.88 15.91 0.52
N GLY A 119 -12.27 14.93 1.31
CA GLY A 119 -11.96 14.89 2.74
C GLY A 119 -10.49 14.61 3.00
N PHE A 120 -9.87 13.69 2.26
CA PHE A 120 -8.42 13.44 2.34
C PHE A 120 -7.63 14.67 1.89
N ALA A 121 -8.07 15.35 0.84
CA ALA A 121 -7.50 16.61 0.42
C ALA A 121 -7.58 17.70 1.51
N GLN A 122 -8.66 17.73 2.30
CA GLN A 122 -8.80 18.66 3.42
C GLN A 122 -7.77 18.37 4.52
N ILE A 123 -7.59 17.12 4.92
CA ILE A 123 -6.55 16.73 5.90
C ILE A 123 -5.16 17.17 5.44
N LEU A 124 -4.87 16.96 4.14
CA LEU A 124 -3.59 17.41 3.57
C LEU A 124 -3.45 18.94 3.55
N ARG A 125 -4.54 19.69 3.29
CA ARG A 125 -4.54 21.15 3.36
C ARG A 125 -4.28 21.64 4.79
N ASP A 126 -4.93 21.04 5.76
CA ASP A 126 -4.77 21.39 7.18
C ASP A 126 -3.32 21.10 7.63
N TRP A 127 -2.76 19.96 7.23
CA TRP A 127 -1.36 19.63 7.47
C TRP A 127 -0.39 20.55 6.71
N LYS A 128 -0.74 20.94 5.49
CA LYS A 128 0.07 21.82 4.66
C LYS A 128 0.28 23.18 5.31
N GLY A 129 -0.77 23.78 5.84
CA GLY A 129 -0.74 25.16 6.33
C GLY A 129 -0.23 26.12 5.24
N ALA A 130 0.69 26.99 5.60
CA ALA A 130 1.30 27.96 4.68
C ALA A 130 2.41 27.38 3.76
N ARG A 131 2.79 26.11 3.91
CA ARG A 131 3.86 25.50 3.10
C ARG A 131 3.42 25.32 1.65
N THR A 132 4.26 25.74 0.70
CA THR A 132 3.97 25.64 -0.73
C THR A 132 4.84 24.63 -1.45
N THR A 133 6.05 24.39 -0.96
CA THR A 133 7.08 23.54 -1.58
C THR A 133 7.77 22.64 -0.56
N GLY A 134 8.55 21.69 -1.02
CA GLY A 134 9.37 20.82 -0.19
C GLY A 134 8.68 19.53 0.22
N LEU A 135 9.32 18.77 1.10
CA LEU A 135 8.78 17.52 1.62
C LEU A 135 7.46 17.73 2.36
N VAL A 136 6.49 16.83 2.15
CA VAL A 136 5.24 16.83 2.92
C VAL A 136 5.53 16.51 4.39
N PHE A 137 6.49 15.63 4.62
CA PHE A 137 6.92 15.18 5.96
C PHE A 137 8.43 15.37 6.15
N PRO A 138 8.90 16.61 6.34
CA PRO A 138 10.30 16.83 6.66
C PRO A 138 10.61 16.38 8.10
N SER A 139 11.76 15.76 8.30
CA SER A 139 12.25 15.42 9.64
C SER A 139 12.48 16.71 10.46
N HIS A 140 11.90 16.77 11.63
CA HIS A 140 12.09 17.93 12.55
C HIS A 140 13.52 18.05 13.07
N VAL A 141 14.33 16.99 12.95
CA VAL A 141 15.73 16.99 13.40
C VAL A 141 16.65 17.48 12.28
N THR A 142 16.46 16.98 11.05
CA THR A 142 17.41 17.20 9.95
C THR A 142 16.86 18.04 8.81
N GLY A 143 15.54 18.31 8.79
CA GLY A 143 14.86 18.93 7.64
C GLY A 143 14.75 18.01 6.41
N GLY A 144 15.47 16.89 6.40
CA GLY A 144 15.45 15.89 5.33
C GLY A 144 14.40 14.80 5.52
N CYS A 145 14.59 13.66 4.86
CA CYS A 145 13.67 12.53 5.00
C CYS A 145 13.84 11.83 6.33
N TYR A 146 12.73 11.35 6.87
CA TYR A 146 12.75 10.43 8.01
C TYR A 146 13.32 9.05 7.62
N TYR A 147 13.86 8.35 8.61
CA TYR A 147 14.17 6.92 8.50
C TYR A 147 12.96 6.09 8.93
N SER A 148 12.35 5.39 7.99
CA SER A 148 11.14 4.58 8.21
C SER A 148 11.26 3.58 9.37
N GLY A 149 12.44 2.96 9.51
CA GLY A 149 12.72 2.00 10.57
C GLY A 149 12.77 2.62 11.97
N ILE A 150 13.17 3.89 12.09
CA ILE A 150 13.16 4.61 13.37
C ILE A 150 11.71 4.90 13.78
N ILE A 151 10.90 5.44 12.87
CA ILE A 151 9.47 5.69 13.14
C ILE A 151 8.77 4.39 13.50
N GLN A 152 9.04 3.30 12.77
CA GLN A 152 8.42 2.01 13.06
C GLN A 152 8.76 1.50 14.45
N ARG A 153 10.03 1.58 14.88
CA ARG A 153 10.47 1.07 16.19
C ARG A 153 10.04 1.95 17.34
N GLN A 154 10.16 3.27 17.20
CA GLN A 154 9.99 4.21 18.31
C GLN A 154 8.56 4.75 18.44
N ILE A 155 7.79 4.74 17.35
CA ILE A 155 6.45 5.32 17.32
C ILE A 155 5.39 4.27 17.07
N LEU A 156 5.43 3.57 15.91
CA LEU A 156 4.34 2.68 15.49
C LEU A 156 4.23 1.43 16.37
N LYS A 157 5.37 0.77 16.67
CA LYS A 157 5.32 -0.43 17.52
C LYS A 157 4.81 -0.14 18.91
N PRO A 158 5.35 0.86 19.67
CA PRO A 158 4.82 1.19 20.99
C PRO A 158 3.36 1.65 20.97
N ALA A 159 2.94 2.38 19.92
CA ALA A 159 1.54 2.77 19.76
C ALA A 159 0.64 1.55 19.52
N GLY A 160 1.08 0.62 18.66
CA GLY A 160 0.37 -0.63 18.43
C GLY A 160 0.21 -1.47 19.70
N GLU A 161 1.26 -1.62 20.48
CA GLU A 161 1.23 -2.36 21.76
C GLU A 161 0.22 -1.79 22.73
N LYS A 162 0.11 -0.45 22.82
CA LYS A 162 -0.89 0.23 23.69
C LYS A 162 -2.33 -0.11 23.34
N ILE A 163 -2.62 -0.41 22.07
CA ILE A 163 -3.97 -0.75 21.59
C ILE A 163 -4.14 -2.28 21.36
N GLY A 164 -3.21 -3.08 21.88
CA GLY A 164 -3.25 -4.54 21.78
C GLY A 164 -2.88 -5.10 20.39
N LEU A 165 -2.18 -4.32 19.55
CA LEU A 165 -1.74 -4.71 18.22
C LEU A 165 -0.21 -4.86 18.18
N ALA A 166 0.32 -6.00 18.58
CA ALA A 166 1.74 -6.28 18.51
C ALA A 166 2.22 -6.38 17.06
N GLY A 167 3.39 -5.80 16.77
CA GLY A 167 4.07 -5.98 15.49
C GLY A 167 3.56 -5.11 14.35
N ILE A 168 2.76 -4.08 14.62
CA ILE A 168 2.32 -3.11 13.62
C ILE A 168 3.51 -2.42 12.93
N GLY A 169 3.38 -2.22 11.62
CA GLY A 169 4.39 -1.53 10.81
C GLY A 169 3.79 -0.91 9.55
N TRP A 170 4.64 -0.24 8.76
CA TRP A 170 4.20 0.46 7.55
C TRP A 170 3.45 -0.42 6.55
N HIS A 171 3.87 -1.68 6.41
CA HIS A 171 3.18 -2.62 5.53
C HIS A 171 1.79 -3.01 6.01
N THR A 172 1.50 -2.88 7.31
CA THR A 172 0.17 -3.14 7.88
C THR A 172 -0.88 -2.22 7.24
N PHE A 173 -0.59 -0.92 7.10
CA PHE A 173 -1.50 0.05 6.46
C PHE A 173 -1.75 -0.29 5.00
N ARG A 174 -0.70 -0.66 4.27
CA ARG A 174 -0.82 -1.06 2.85
C ARG A 174 -1.60 -2.38 2.70
N HIS A 175 -1.41 -3.34 3.60
CA HIS A 175 -2.20 -4.58 3.60
C HIS A 175 -3.67 -4.32 3.94
N THR A 176 -3.93 -3.43 4.90
CA THR A 176 -5.29 -3.03 5.26
C THR A 176 -5.97 -2.31 4.10
N TYR A 177 -5.29 -1.36 3.44
CA TYR A 177 -5.81 -0.69 2.25
C TYR A 177 -6.18 -1.69 1.16
N ARG A 178 -5.34 -2.69 0.94
CA ARG A 178 -5.62 -3.74 -0.04
C ARG A 178 -6.82 -4.60 0.36
N SER A 179 -6.88 -5.06 1.63
CA SER A 179 -8.02 -5.84 2.14
C SER A 179 -9.33 -5.09 1.93
N PHE A 180 -9.30 -3.79 2.16
CA PHE A 180 -10.43 -2.93 1.92
C PHE A 180 -10.84 -2.88 0.43
N LEU A 181 -9.87 -2.81 -0.50
CA LEU A 181 -10.18 -2.90 -1.93
C LEU A 181 -10.79 -4.25 -2.31
N ASP A 182 -10.36 -5.36 -1.68
CA ASP A 182 -10.96 -6.68 -1.85
C ASP A 182 -12.42 -6.70 -1.36
N GLU A 183 -12.69 -6.14 -0.19
CA GLU A 183 -14.04 -6.05 0.41
C GLU A 183 -15.02 -5.21 -0.44
N THR A 184 -14.54 -4.18 -1.11
CA THR A 184 -15.36 -3.37 -2.03
C THR A 184 -15.64 -4.06 -3.38
N GLY A 185 -15.09 -5.26 -3.59
CA GLY A 185 -15.23 -6.00 -4.86
C GLY A 185 -14.50 -5.36 -6.03
N ALA A 186 -13.50 -4.52 -5.78
CA ALA A 186 -12.71 -3.88 -6.84
C ALA A 186 -12.05 -4.95 -7.73
N PRO A 187 -12.15 -4.88 -9.08
CA PRO A 187 -11.49 -5.81 -9.98
C PRO A 187 -9.98 -5.86 -9.76
N ILE A 188 -9.35 -7.02 -9.91
CA ILE A 188 -7.90 -7.23 -9.65
C ILE A 188 -7.02 -6.24 -10.41
N GLY A 189 -7.37 -5.91 -11.66
CA GLY A 189 -6.64 -4.91 -12.45
C GLY A 189 -6.72 -3.50 -11.84
N VAL A 190 -7.86 -3.12 -11.25
CA VAL A 190 -8.03 -1.86 -10.53
C VAL A 190 -7.19 -1.87 -9.24
N GLN A 191 -7.24 -2.96 -8.48
CA GLN A 191 -6.43 -3.12 -7.28
C GLN A 191 -4.94 -3.05 -7.59
N GLN A 192 -4.49 -3.73 -8.66
CA GLN A 192 -3.10 -3.69 -9.11
C GLN A 192 -2.65 -2.25 -9.39
N LYS A 193 -3.47 -1.49 -10.12
CA LYS A 193 -3.21 -0.09 -10.45
C LYS A 193 -3.17 0.77 -9.19
N LEU A 194 -4.19 0.71 -8.33
CA LEU A 194 -4.25 1.48 -7.09
C LEU A 194 -3.11 1.14 -6.13
N MET A 195 -2.70 -0.13 -6.08
CA MET A 195 -1.56 -0.59 -5.29
C MET A 195 -0.21 -0.32 -5.96
N ARG A 196 -0.19 0.11 -7.21
CA ARG A 196 1.04 0.33 -8.00
C ARG A 196 1.97 -0.88 -7.95
N HIS A 197 1.39 -2.07 -8.22
CA HIS A 197 2.15 -3.31 -8.33
C HIS A 197 2.57 -3.54 -9.78
N SER A 198 3.86 -3.68 -10.02
CA SER A 198 4.41 -4.01 -11.34
C SER A 198 4.03 -5.41 -11.82
N ASN A 199 3.69 -6.32 -10.90
CA ASN A 199 3.32 -7.70 -11.22
C ASN A 199 2.00 -8.06 -10.52
N VAL A 200 1.04 -8.59 -11.30
CA VAL A 200 -0.27 -9.09 -10.83
C VAL A 200 -0.09 -10.20 -9.78
N ALA A 201 0.90 -11.07 -9.95
CA ALA A 201 1.20 -12.13 -8.98
C ALA A 201 1.48 -11.57 -7.57
N THR A 202 2.04 -10.37 -7.45
CA THR A 202 2.22 -9.70 -6.14
C THR A 202 0.87 -9.35 -5.51
N THR A 203 -0.12 -9.04 -6.32
CA THR A 203 -1.50 -8.78 -5.87
C THR A 203 -2.20 -10.08 -5.49
N MET A 204 -1.96 -11.17 -6.21
CA MET A 204 -2.59 -12.47 -5.98
C MET A 204 -1.94 -13.30 -4.87
N ASN A 205 -0.62 -13.24 -4.70
CA ASN A 205 0.15 -14.09 -3.74
C ASN A 205 -0.15 -13.82 -2.26
N VAL A 206 -0.89 -12.78 -1.91
CA VAL A 206 -1.27 -12.52 -0.51
C VAL A 206 -2.44 -13.39 -0.07
N TYR A 207 -3.28 -13.87 -1.01
CA TYR A 207 -4.53 -14.62 -0.74
C TYR A 207 -4.64 -15.98 -1.44
N GLY A 208 -3.56 -16.50 -2.00
CA GLY A 208 -3.58 -17.78 -2.73
C GLY A 208 -4.18 -18.97 -1.95
N SER A 209 -4.24 -18.90 -0.61
CA SER A 209 -4.84 -19.96 0.22
C SER A 209 -6.33 -19.77 0.53
N GLU A 210 -6.88 -18.56 0.38
CA GLU A 210 -8.31 -18.30 0.63
C GLU A 210 -9.13 -18.38 -0.65
N PHE A 211 -8.54 -18.05 -1.81
CA PHE A 211 -9.19 -18.22 -3.10
C PHE A 211 -9.38 -19.69 -3.49
N GLU A 212 -8.44 -20.58 -3.14
CA GLU A 212 -8.60 -22.03 -3.37
C GLU A 212 -9.80 -22.58 -2.56
N SER A 213 -10.00 -22.13 -1.32
CA SER A 213 -11.13 -22.59 -0.50
C SER A 213 -12.47 -22.03 -0.95
N GLN A 214 -12.51 -20.80 -1.47
CA GLN A 214 -13.75 -20.20 -2.01
C GLN A 214 -14.08 -20.70 -3.41
N ALA A 215 -13.07 -20.95 -4.26
CA ALA A 215 -13.25 -21.55 -5.57
C ALA A 215 -13.79 -22.99 -5.47
N GLU A 216 -13.30 -23.79 -4.52
CA GLU A 216 -13.83 -25.12 -4.26
C GLU A 216 -15.26 -25.09 -3.71
N GLY A 217 -15.61 -24.09 -2.88
CA GLY A 217 -16.98 -23.87 -2.39
C GLY A 217 -17.96 -23.48 -3.49
N GLN A 218 -17.51 -22.61 -4.43
CA GLN A 218 -18.36 -22.17 -5.56
C GLN A 218 -18.50 -23.19 -6.66
N LEU A 219 -17.48 -24.04 -6.90
CA LEU A 219 -17.59 -25.16 -7.85
C LEU A 219 -18.57 -26.24 -7.37
N LYS A 220 -18.66 -26.46 -6.07
CA LYS A 220 -19.65 -27.39 -5.49
C LYS A 220 -21.08 -26.82 -5.49
N GLY A 221 -21.25 -25.49 -5.47
CA GLY A 221 -22.56 -24.82 -5.53
C GLY A 221 -23.11 -24.63 -6.94
N ARG A 222 -22.30 -24.71 -7.99
CA ARG A 222 -22.69 -24.46 -9.38
C ARG A 222 -23.19 -25.69 -10.15
N ALA A 223 -23.19 -26.85 -9.54
CA ALA A 223 -23.76 -28.07 -10.14
C ALA A 223 -25.29 -28.07 -10.20
N ASN A 224 -25.99 -27.13 -9.55
CA ASN A 224 -27.44 -27.00 -9.56
C ASN A 224 -27.86 -25.54 -9.78
N GLY A 225 -28.15 -25.15 -11.03
CA GLY A 225 -28.91 -23.96 -11.33
C GLY A 225 -28.40 -23.09 -12.48
N HIS A 226 -29.02 -23.23 -13.62
CA HIS A 226 -28.96 -22.29 -14.78
C HIS A 226 -29.64 -20.97 -14.44
N ALA A 227 -28.98 -19.84 -14.62
CA ALA A 227 -29.61 -18.60 -15.08
C ALA A 227 -28.56 -17.58 -15.56
N ALA A 228 -28.68 -17.18 -16.85
CA ALA A 228 -27.87 -16.15 -17.47
C ALA A 228 -28.38 -14.77 -17.04
N GLY A 229 -27.54 -13.96 -16.44
CA GLY A 229 -27.79 -12.55 -16.11
C GLY A 229 -26.75 -11.66 -16.78
N LYS A 230 -27.26 -10.70 -17.57
CA LYS A 230 -26.53 -9.69 -18.34
C LYS A 230 -25.62 -8.83 -17.47
N ALA A 231 -24.35 -8.65 -17.84
CA ALA A 231 -23.39 -7.79 -17.16
C ALA A 231 -23.73 -6.30 -17.34
N PRO A 232 -23.68 -5.47 -16.28
CA PRO A 232 -23.79 -4.03 -16.40
C PRO A 232 -22.45 -3.40 -16.75
N ASP A 233 -22.48 -2.44 -17.66
CA ASP A 233 -21.37 -1.58 -18.06
C ASP A 233 -20.90 -0.73 -16.87
N ARG A 234 -19.64 -0.92 -16.43
CA ARG A 234 -19.04 -0.26 -15.26
C ARG A 234 -17.65 0.29 -15.54
N SER A 235 -17.52 1.23 -16.47
CA SER A 235 -16.19 1.77 -16.78
C SER A 235 -15.75 3.00 -15.98
N ASN A 236 -16.58 3.63 -15.12
CA ASN A 236 -16.11 4.86 -14.41
C ASN A 236 -16.67 5.14 -13.00
N SER A 237 -17.47 4.28 -12.39
CA SER A 237 -18.03 4.53 -11.05
C SER A 237 -17.31 3.79 -9.92
N ALA A 238 -16.58 2.72 -10.23
CA ALA A 238 -15.94 1.86 -9.21
C ALA A 238 -14.81 2.54 -8.44
N SER A 239 -14.04 3.44 -9.06
CA SER A 239 -12.96 4.15 -8.40
C SER A 239 -13.43 5.22 -7.39
N ARG A 240 -14.55 5.90 -7.67
CA ARG A 240 -15.14 6.89 -6.76
C ARG A 240 -15.88 6.25 -5.58
N GLY A 241 -16.60 5.17 -5.80
CA GLY A 241 -17.32 4.46 -4.74
C GLY A 241 -16.37 3.82 -3.71
N SER A 242 -15.23 3.31 -4.15
CA SER A 242 -14.21 2.70 -3.30
C SER A 242 -13.55 3.69 -2.33
N LEU A 243 -13.35 4.94 -2.75
CA LEU A 243 -12.76 5.99 -1.91
C LEU A 243 -13.74 6.52 -0.86
N ILE A 244 -15.05 6.65 -1.18
CA ILE A 244 -16.09 7.10 -0.25
C ILE A 244 -16.25 6.12 0.91
N CYS A 245 -16.17 4.81 0.65
CA CYS A 245 -16.20 3.79 1.71
C CYS A 245 -14.98 3.85 2.64
N LEU A 246 -13.79 4.26 2.13
CA LEU A 246 -12.58 4.43 2.95
C LEU A 246 -12.74 5.52 4.01
N TRP A 247 -13.56 6.54 3.74
CA TRP A 247 -13.88 7.61 4.69
C TRP A 247 -14.72 7.13 5.85
N GLY A 248 -15.71 6.29 5.63
CA GLY A 248 -16.43 5.61 6.69
C GLY A 248 -15.49 4.75 7.56
N PHE A 249 -14.52 4.11 6.91
CA PHE A 249 -13.50 3.30 7.58
C PHE A 249 -12.55 4.15 8.45
N VAL A 250 -12.14 5.32 7.98
CA VAL A 250 -11.22 6.21 8.71
C VAL A 250 -11.95 7.00 9.82
N GLY A 251 -13.29 7.03 9.81
CA GLY A 251 -14.10 7.75 10.80
C GLY A 251 -13.91 9.27 10.79
N LEU A 252 -13.38 9.78 9.70
CA LEU A 252 -13.12 11.20 9.49
C LEU A 252 -14.18 11.75 8.53
N GLU A 253 -15.45 11.80 8.97
CA GLU A 253 -16.47 12.48 8.17
C GLU A 253 -16.05 13.93 7.91
N PRO A 254 -16.06 14.38 6.64
CA PRO A 254 -15.85 15.79 6.36
C PRO A 254 -16.95 16.58 7.10
N LYS A 255 -16.55 17.51 7.96
CA LYS A 255 -17.51 18.46 8.51
C LYS A 255 -18.25 19.06 7.34
N ARG A 256 -19.53 18.72 7.17
CA ARG A 256 -20.41 19.36 6.21
C ARG A 256 -20.53 20.80 6.65
N ASN A 257 -19.71 21.68 6.07
CA ASN A 257 -20.00 23.09 6.14
C ASN A 257 -21.32 23.28 5.40
N ALA A 258 -22.35 23.59 6.15
CA ALA A 258 -23.61 24.02 5.62
C ALA A 258 -23.32 25.29 4.79
N VAL A 259 -23.24 25.13 3.49
CA VAL A 259 -23.37 26.27 2.56
C VAL A 259 -24.85 26.53 2.53
N SER A 260 -25.27 27.51 3.34
CA SER A 260 -26.60 28.15 3.20
C SER A 260 -26.60 28.86 1.85
N TYR A 261 -27.57 28.49 1.01
CA TYR A 261 -27.93 29.28 -0.17
C TYR A 261 -28.60 30.59 0.26
#